data_25c7d51bbdc133bc29804444082bf822
#
_entry.id   25c7d51bbdc133bc29804444082bf822
#
_cell.length_a   1.000
_cell.length_b   1.000
_cell.length_c   1.000
_cell.angle_alpha   90.00
_cell.angle_beta   90.00
_cell.angle_gamma   90.00
#
_symmetry.space_group_name_H-M   'P 1'
#
loop_
_entity.id
_entity.type
_entity.pdbx_description
1 polymer ?
#
loop_
_entity_poly.entity_id
_entity_poly.type
_entity_poly.pdbx_seq_one_letter_code
_entity_poly.pdbx_strand_id
1 'polypeptide(L)'
;MATRIQASVKTGGVDGNAQLATLMEKARKLNVTKKIVENAIKRGTGELSVDEGSADVAYEFVGPGGAAFIIEARTDNKNRTVGLVKHAMSKFSASMSPCQYLFERKGTVIFEPLSSTETIDDVLEVAIDVGAEDVEIFDDVDDEYGGEMLFRVITDAQDVFAVSNLLSEKGYKLRDSKTGFLPVGDNVVEVPSDHEKLYGKAMELLDEVSEITNIYTNVKVKR
;
A
#
# COMPACT_ATOMS: atom_id res chain seq x y z
N MET A 1 6.53 3.08 0.81
CA MET A 1 7.58 3.96 1.41
C MET A 1 7.44 5.42 0.94
N ALA A 2 7.45 5.74 -0.34
CA ALA A 2 7.33 7.11 -0.85
C ALA A 2 6.09 7.86 -0.33
N THR A 3 4.92 7.23 -0.33
CA THR A 3 3.66 7.82 0.15
C THR A 3 3.72 8.21 1.63
N ARG A 4 4.42 7.43 2.46
CA ARG A 4 4.60 7.73 3.89
C ARG A 4 5.54 8.91 4.12
N ILE A 5 6.63 8.99 3.35
CA ILE A 5 7.53 10.13 3.36
C ILE A 5 6.77 11.40 2.99
N GLN A 6 5.98 11.35 1.92
CA GLN A 6 5.13 12.46 1.49
C GLN A 6 4.14 12.89 2.57
N ALA A 7 3.42 11.94 3.19
CA ALA A 7 2.46 12.23 4.25
C ALA A 7 3.14 12.84 5.48
N SER A 8 4.28 12.28 5.92
CA SER A 8 5.06 12.80 7.03
C SER A 8 5.53 14.23 6.81
N VAL A 9 6.02 14.53 5.60
CA VAL A 9 6.44 15.89 5.21
C VAL A 9 5.25 16.86 5.16
N LYS A 10 4.10 16.41 4.62
CA LYS A 10 2.88 17.22 4.56
C LYS A 10 2.35 17.63 5.93
N THR A 11 2.52 16.75 6.94
CA THR A 11 2.00 16.97 8.29
C THR A 11 3.01 17.70 9.18
N GLY A 12 4.29 17.33 9.10
CA GLY A 12 5.34 17.77 10.02
C GLY A 12 6.46 18.64 9.39
N GLY A 13 6.36 18.95 8.09
CA GLY A 13 7.43 19.66 7.39
C GLY A 13 8.67 18.80 7.16
N VAL A 14 9.76 19.43 6.70
CA VAL A 14 11.05 18.75 6.47
C VAL A 14 11.97 18.92 7.68
N ASP A 15 12.03 20.13 8.25
CA ASP A 15 12.96 20.46 9.33
C ASP A 15 12.44 20.00 10.69
N GLY A 16 13.29 19.29 11.43
CA GLY A 16 12.95 18.81 12.76
C GLY A 16 11.94 17.67 12.84
N ASN A 17 11.58 17.07 11.69
CA ASN A 17 10.60 16.00 11.62
C ASN A 17 11.24 14.64 11.95
N ALA A 18 11.08 14.20 13.21
CA ALA A 18 11.62 12.91 13.68
C ALA A 18 11.04 11.71 12.93
N GLN A 19 9.76 11.79 12.54
CA GLN A 19 9.10 10.74 11.78
C GLN A 19 9.71 10.62 10.36
N LEU A 20 10.00 11.75 9.71
CA LEU A 20 10.68 11.79 8.43
C LEU A 20 12.09 11.19 8.54
N ALA A 21 12.85 11.54 9.58
CA ALA A 21 14.18 10.99 9.82
C ALA A 21 14.14 9.45 9.93
N THR A 22 13.21 8.91 10.69
CA THR A 22 12.99 7.47 10.83
C THR A 22 12.65 6.81 9.48
N LEU A 23 11.75 7.43 8.70
CA LEU A 23 11.37 6.92 7.38
C LEU A 23 12.53 6.97 6.37
N MET A 24 13.40 7.99 6.46
CA MET A 24 14.60 8.07 5.63
C MET A 24 15.63 6.97 5.97
N GLU A 25 15.80 6.64 7.24
CA GLU A 25 16.65 5.52 7.66
C GLU A 25 16.10 4.18 7.18
N LYS A 26 14.78 3.97 7.31
CA LYS A 26 14.10 2.77 6.77
C LYS A 26 14.25 2.69 5.25
N ALA A 27 14.06 3.80 4.54
CA ALA A 27 14.26 3.86 3.09
C ALA A 27 15.69 3.45 2.67
N ARG A 28 16.71 3.85 3.45
CA ARG A 28 18.10 3.41 3.24
C ARG A 28 18.29 1.91 3.45
N LYS A 29 17.71 1.35 4.53
CA LYS A 29 17.77 -0.10 4.82
C LYS A 29 17.11 -0.93 3.73
N LEU A 30 16.00 -0.43 3.16
CA LEU A 30 15.25 -1.07 2.08
C LEU A 30 15.80 -0.75 0.68
N ASN A 31 16.98 -0.12 0.58
CA ASN A 31 17.63 0.28 -0.68
C ASN A 31 16.71 1.13 -1.61
N VAL A 32 15.78 1.89 -1.04
CA VAL A 32 14.97 2.83 -1.83
C VAL A 32 15.88 3.90 -2.43
N THR A 33 15.78 4.13 -3.72
CA THR A 33 16.66 5.07 -4.41
C THR A 33 16.47 6.49 -3.88
N LYS A 34 17.59 7.23 -3.78
CA LYS A 34 17.62 8.62 -3.32
C LYS A 34 16.61 9.50 -4.07
N LYS A 35 16.45 9.26 -5.38
CA LYS A 35 15.51 9.97 -6.24
C LYS A 35 14.04 9.78 -5.81
N ILE A 36 13.65 8.57 -5.40
CA ILE A 36 12.29 8.28 -4.90
C ILE A 36 12.03 9.05 -3.61
N VAL A 37 13.02 9.05 -2.69
CA VAL A 37 12.93 9.78 -1.43
C VAL A 37 12.83 11.30 -1.66
N GLU A 38 13.68 11.86 -2.52
CA GLU A 38 13.65 13.28 -2.86
C GLU A 38 12.34 13.71 -3.50
N ASN A 39 11.81 12.91 -4.43
CA ASN A 39 10.52 13.19 -5.06
C ASN A 39 9.37 13.14 -4.05
N ALA A 40 9.39 12.18 -3.11
CA ALA A 40 8.40 12.09 -2.06
C ALA A 40 8.43 13.31 -1.13
N ILE A 41 9.61 13.80 -0.77
CA ILE A 41 9.80 15.03 0.02
C ILE A 41 9.24 16.23 -0.75
N LYS A 42 9.64 16.43 -2.01
CA LYS A 42 9.18 17.54 -2.85
C LYS A 42 7.66 17.56 -3.04
N ARG A 43 7.04 16.37 -3.13
CA ARG A 43 5.57 16.26 -3.14
C ARG A 43 4.93 16.64 -1.81
N GLY A 44 5.58 16.28 -0.72
CA GLY A 44 5.13 16.61 0.64
C GLY A 44 5.23 18.11 0.94
N THR A 45 6.27 18.79 0.46
CA THR A 45 6.47 20.25 0.59
C THR A 45 5.61 21.06 -0.38
N GLY A 46 4.99 20.41 -1.40
CA GLY A 46 4.26 21.12 -2.47
C GLY A 46 5.16 21.74 -3.53
N GLU A 47 6.48 21.53 -3.48
CA GLU A 47 7.43 22.00 -4.52
C GLU A 47 7.22 21.27 -5.85
N LEU A 48 6.81 20.01 -5.80
CA LEU A 48 6.19 19.32 -6.92
C LEU A 48 4.67 19.51 -6.73
N SER A 49 4.17 20.66 -7.09
CA SER A 49 2.74 20.89 -7.15
C SER A 49 2.10 19.79 -7.97
N VAL A 50 0.93 19.36 -7.53
CA VAL A 50 0.03 18.56 -8.38
C VAL A 50 -0.24 19.45 -9.58
N ASP A 51 0.49 19.23 -10.67
CA ASP A 51 0.37 20.06 -11.87
C ASP A 51 -1.10 20.17 -12.26
N GLU A 52 -1.52 21.41 -12.55
CA GLU A 52 -2.74 21.66 -13.31
C GLU A 52 -2.62 20.86 -14.61
N GLY A 53 -3.26 19.67 -14.65
CA GLY A 53 -3.15 18.75 -15.79
C GLY A 53 -2.80 17.30 -15.45
N SER A 54 -2.36 16.99 -14.21
CA SER A 54 -2.18 15.57 -13.84
C SER A 54 -3.52 14.87 -13.69
N ALA A 55 -3.59 13.65 -14.21
CA ALA A 55 -4.75 12.77 -14.12
C ALA A 55 -4.41 11.50 -13.32
N ASP A 56 -5.37 11.07 -12.53
CA ASP A 56 -5.31 9.74 -11.92
C ASP A 56 -5.66 8.70 -12.99
N VAL A 57 -4.85 7.65 -13.06
CA VAL A 57 -5.00 6.54 -14.00
C VAL A 57 -4.75 5.23 -13.28
N ALA A 58 -5.43 4.18 -13.72
CA ALA A 58 -5.19 2.82 -13.25
C ALA A 58 -4.81 1.93 -14.44
N TYR A 59 -3.83 1.08 -14.24
CA TYR A 59 -3.36 0.10 -15.21
C TYR A 59 -3.56 -1.30 -14.64
N GLU A 60 -4.15 -2.17 -15.42
CA GLU A 60 -4.45 -3.54 -15.04
C GLU A 60 -3.56 -4.51 -15.79
N PHE A 61 -2.95 -5.45 -15.06
CA PHE A 61 -2.04 -6.45 -15.62
C PHE A 61 -2.34 -7.84 -15.07
N VAL A 62 -2.14 -8.84 -15.92
CA VAL A 62 -2.19 -10.25 -15.54
C VAL A 62 -0.87 -10.90 -15.94
N GLY A 63 -0.29 -11.64 -15.02
CA GLY A 63 1.00 -12.32 -15.16
C GLY A 63 0.91 -13.83 -14.92
N PRO A 64 2.07 -14.50 -14.91
CA PRO A 64 2.18 -15.93 -14.64
C PRO A 64 1.52 -16.35 -13.33
N GLY A 65 0.95 -17.57 -13.33
CA GLY A 65 0.28 -18.12 -12.17
C GLY A 65 -1.07 -17.46 -11.79
N GLY A 66 -1.62 -16.61 -12.67
CA GLY A 66 -2.84 -15.84 -12.37
C GLY A 66 -2.59 -14.60 -11.50
N ALA A 67 -1.33 -14.18 -11.37
CA ALA A 67 -0.99 -12.95 -10.67
C ALA A 67 -1.63 -11.76 -11.37
N ALA A 68 -2.43 -11.00 -10.64
CA ALA A 68 -3.16 -9.83 -11.11
C ALA A 68 -2.68 -8.57 -10.38
N PHE A 69 -2.65 -7.45 -11.09
CA PHE A 69 -2.17 -6.17 -10.57
C PHE A 69 -3.08 -5.04 -10.99
N ILE A 70 -3.43 -4.18 -10.05
CA ILE A 70 -3.99 -2.85 -10.30
C ILE A 70 -2.93 -1.83 -9.87
N ILE A 71 -2.44 -1.04 -10.81
CA ILE A 71 -1.37 -0.07 -10.57
C ILE A 71 -1.97 1.32 -10.78
N GLU A 72 -2.15 2.04 -9.69
CA GLU A 72 -2.63 3.42 -9.70
C GLU A 72 -1.46 4.38 -9.87
N ALA A 73 -1.64 5.37 -10.70
CA ALA A 73 -0.65 6.42 -10.92
C ALA A 73 -1.30 7.79 -11.10
N ARG A 74 -0.58 8.83 -10.69
CA ARG A 74 -0.94 10.21 -10.95
C ARG A 74 0.10 10.81 -11.89
N THR A 75 -0.32 11.20 -13.08
CA THR A 75 0.60 11.61 -14.15
C THR A 75 0.09 12.75 -14.99
N ASP A 76 1.02 13.61 -15.41
CA ASP A 76 0.84 14.64 -16.45
C ASP A 76 0.94 14.05 -17.87
N ASN A 77 1.55 12.85 -18.01
CA ASN A 77 1.77 12.21 -19.31
C ASN A 77 1.46 10.70 -19.27
N LYS A 78 0.21 10.36 -19.57
CA LYS A 78 -0.28 8.97 -19.57
C LYS A 78 0.53 8.05 -20.48
N ASN A 79 0.98 8.54 -21.63
CA ASN A 79 1.74 7.72 -22.59
C ASN A 79 3.14 7.39 -22.07
N ARG A 80 3.80 8.34 -21.41
CA ARG A 80 5.10 8.08 -20.76
C ARG A 80 4.93 7.05 -19.65
N THR A 81 4.00 7.27 -18.73
CA THR A 81 3.81 6.42 -17.56
C THR A 81 3.39 5.02 -17.93
N VAL A 82 2.44 4.84 -18.87
CA VAL A 82 2.07 3.49 -19.34
C VAL A 82 3.24 2.76 -19.97
N GLY A 83 4.14 3.47 -20.66
CA GLY A 83 5.35 2.90 -21.23
C GLY A 83 6.29 2.34 -20.15
N LEU A 84 6.52 3.11 -19.07
CA LEU A 84 7.34 2.71 -17.93
C LEU A 84 6.74 1.51 -17.20
N VAL A 85 5.44 1.56 -16.91
CA VAL A 85 4.73 0.45 -16.23
C VAL A 85 4.77 -0.82 -17.09
N LYS A 86 4.48 -0.73 -18.39
CA LYS A 86 4.59 -1.87 -19.31
C LYS A 86 6.01 -2.44 -19.35
N HIS A 87 7.03 -1.58 -19.35
CA HIS A 87 8.42 -2.05 -19.31
C HIS A 87 8.71 -2.83 -18.04
N ALA A 88 8.32 -2.33 -16.87
CA ALA A 88 8.48 -3.01 -15.60
C ALA A 88 7.75 -4.37 -15.60
N MET A 89 6.46 -4.37 -15.94
CA MET A 89 5.62 -5.57 -15.92
C MET A 89 6.04 -6.62 -16.95
N SER A 90 6.67 -6.21 -18.06
CA SER A 90 7.21 -7.15 -19.06
C SER A 90 8.34 -8.03 -18.50
N LYS A 91 9.06 -7.58 -17.44
CA LYS A 91 10.09 -8.40 -16.77
C LYS A 91 9.48 -9.61 -16.08
N PHE A 92 8.28 -9.49 -15.60
CA PHE A 92 7.49 -10.58 -15.01
C PHE A 92 6.65 -11.33 -16.07
N SER A 93 6.79 -11.00 -17.33
CA SER A 93 5.94 -11.54 -18.42
C SER A 93 4.45 -11.24 -18.24
N ALA A 94 4.11 -10.20 -17.49
CA ALA A 94 2.73 -9.76 -17.34
C ALA A 94 2.31 -8.86 -18.50
N SER A 95 1.06 -8.99 -18.90
CA SER A 95 0.45 -8.23 -19.99
C SER A 95 -0.73 -7.40 -19.49
N MET A 96 -0.98 -6.26 -20.15
CA MET A 96 -2.18 -5.46 -19.85
C MET A 96 -3.43 -6.28 -20.19
N SER A 97 -4.24 -6.52 -19.16
CA SER A 97 -5.50 -7.25 -19.28
C SER A 97 -6.43 -6.83 -18.14
N PRO A 98 -7.73 -6.65 -18.39
CA PRO A 98 -8.68 -6.34 -17.33
C PRO A 98 -8.67 -7.43 -16.25
N CYS A 99 -8.48 -7.01 -15.01
CA CYS A 99 -8.45 -7.91 -13.84
C CYS A 99 -9.13 -7.32 -12.60
N GLN A 100 -9.73 -6.14 -12.70
CA GLN A 100 -10.40 -5.50 -11.57
C GLN A 100 -11.50 -6.36 -10.95
N TYR A 101 -12.13 -7.26 -11.71
CA TYR A 101 -13.14 -8.21 -11.23
C TYR A 101 -12.59 -9.22 -10.19
N LEU A 102 -11.27 -9.37 -10.09
CA LEU A 102 -10.60 -10.18 -9.07
C LEU A 102 -10.42 -9.45 -7.74
N PHE A 103 -10.83 -8.19 -7.67
CA PHE A 103 -10.64 -7.34 -6.51
C PHE A 103 -11.95 -6.66 -6.12
N GLU A 104 -12.07 -6.35 -4.84
CA GLU A 104 -13.09 -5.45 -4.30
C GLU A 104 -12.43 -4.21 -3.70
N ARG A 105 -13.14 -3.09 -3.82
CA ARG A 105 -12.70 -1.86 -3.16
C ARG A 105 -13.16 -1.87 -1.72
N LYS A 106 -12.21 -2.01 -0.81
CA LYS A 106 -12.44 -2.11 0.64
C LYS A 106 -11.70 -1.01 1.40
N GLY A 107 -12.12 -0.80 2.62
CA GLY A 107 -11.43 -0.03 3.62
C GLY A 107 -10.59 -0.94 4.51
N THR A 108 -9.44 -0.46 4.94
CA THR A 108 -8.60 -1.15 5.91
C THR A 108 -8.16 -0.18 6.99
N VAL A 109 -8.20 -0.61 8.24
CA VAL A 109 -7.69 0.14 9.38
C VAL A 109 -6.72 -0.77 10.14
N ILE A 110 -5.48 -0.31 10.31
CA ILE A 110 -4.41 -1.03 11.03
C ILE A 110 -4.20 -0.32 12.36
N PHE A 111 -4.17 -1.09 13.44
CA PHE A 111 -4.05 -0.55 14.80
C PHE A 111 -3.27 -1.48 15.73
N GLU A 112 -2.77 -0.89 16.82
CA GLU A 112 -2.06 -1.60 17.87
C GLU A 112 -3.06 -2.31 18.80
N PRO A 113 -2.70 -3.48 19.37
CA PRO A 113 -3.47 -4.09 20.45
C PRO A 113 -3.48 -3.16 21.67
N LEU A 114 -4.54 -3.22 22.47
CA LEU A 114 -4.62 -2.50 23.74
C LEU A 114 -3.64 -3.06 24.80
N SER A 115 -3.32 -4.35 24.69
CA SER A 115 -2.36 -5.01 25.55
C SER A 115 -1.63 -6.11 24.78
N SER A 116 -0.45 -6.50 25.27
CA SER A 116 0.33 -7.61 24.69
C SER A 116 -0.34 -9.00 24.79
N THR A 117 -1.41 -9.10 25.55
CA THR A 117 -2.18 -10.34 25.76
C THR A 117 -3.50 -10.36 25.00
N GLU A 118 -3.83 -9.29 24.29
CA GLU A 118 -5.04 -9.19 23.48
C GLU A 118 -4.98 -10.15 22.29
N THR A 119 -6.01 -10.95 22.15
CA THR A 119 -6.11 -11.98 21.10
C THR A 119 -6.99 -11.51 19.96
N ILE A 120 -6.91 -12.22 18.83
CA ILE A 120 -7.80 -11.94 17.69
C ILE A 120 -9.28 -12.14 18.04
N ASP A 121 -9.58 -13.07 18.95
CA ASP A 121 -10.96 -13.34 19.39
C ASP A 121 -11.52 -12.14 20.17
N ASP A 122 -10.69 -11.49 21.01
CA ASP A 122 -11.08 -10.27 21.74
C ASP A 122 -11.37 -9.12 20.75
N VAL A 123 -10.51 -8.98 19.74
CA VAL A 123 -10.65 -7.94 18.71
C VAL A 123 -11.81 -8.24 17.75
N LEU A 124 -12.18 -9.50 17.55
CA LEU A 124 -13.32 -9.88 16.72
C LEU A 124 -14.64 -9.28 17.27
N GLU A 125 -14.84 -9.32 18.59
CA GLU A 125 -16.01 -8.69 19.21
C GLU A 125 -16.03 -7.17 18.96
N VAL A 126 -14.86 -6.54 19.06
CA VAL A 126 -14.70 -5.10 18.78
C VAL A 126 -14.96 -4.82 17.30
N ALA A 127 -14.46 -5.64 16.39
CA ALA A 127 -14.65 -5.49 14.94
C ALA A 127 -16.15 -5.54 14.57
N ILE A 128 -16.90 -6.46 15.17
CA ILE A 128 -18.36 -6.54 15.00
C ILE A 128 -19.04 -5.25 15.51
N ASP A 129 -18.67 -4.79 16.69
CA ASP A 129 -19.25 -3.60 17.31
C ASP A 129 -19.03 -2.33 16.49
N VAL A 130 -17.86 -2.20 15.82
CA VAL A 130 -17.54 -1.04 14.98
C VAL A 130 -18.06 -1.17 13.54
N GLY A 131 -18.69 -2.30 13.21
CA GLY A 131 -19.24 -2.55 11.88
C GLY A 131 -18.22 -2.97 10.83
N ALA A 132 -17.08 -3.54 11.24
CA ALA A 132 -16.13 -4.14 10.33
C ALA A 132 -16.65 -5.49 9.79
N GLU A 133 -16.23 -5.85 8.59
CA GLU A 133 -16.60 -7.11 7.93
C GLU A 133 -15.70 -8.27 8.33
N ASP A 134 -14.42 -7.97 8.58
CA ASP A 134 -13.41 -8.97 8.92
C ASP A 134 -12.28 -8.36 9.76
N VAL A 135 -11.56 -9.23 10.48
CA VAL A 135 -10.37 -8.86 11.27
C VAL A 135 -9.30 -9.92 11.14
N GLU A 136 -8.07 -9.48 11.01
CA GLU A 136 -6.92 -10.37 10.91
C GLU A 136 -5.71 -9.84 11.69
N ILE A 137 -4.80 -10.72 12.06
CA ILE A 137 -3.49 -10.33 12.54
C ILE A 137 -2.72 -9.79 11.34
N PHE A 138 -2.26 -8.55 11.45
CA PHE A 138 -1.48 -7.91 10.40
C PHE A 138 0.01 -8.22 10.61
N ASP A 139 0.57 -8.93 9.64
CA ASP A 139 2.01 -9.18 9.57
C ASP A 139 2.69 -7.98 8.91
N ASP A 140 3.47 -7.24 9.67
CA ASP A 140 4.27 -6.12 9.18
C ASP A 140 5.56 -6.64 8.51
N VAL A 141 5.38 -7.32 7.38
CA VAL A 141 6.47 -8.00 6.62
C VAL A 141 7.57 -7.03 6.23
N ASP A 142 7.21 -5.79 5.91
CA ASP A 142 8.15 -4.75 5.47
C ASP A 142 8.63 -3.86 6.63
N ASP A 143 8.36 -4.24 7.87
CA ASP A 143 8.66 -3.43 9.07
C ASP A 143 8.16 -1.97 8.93
N GLU A 144 7.02 -1.82 8.26
CA GLU A 144 6.42 -0.52 8.00
C GLU A 144 5.96 0.17 9.28
N TYR A 145 5.50 -0.63 10.24
CA TYR A 145 4.87 -0.16 11.48
C TYR A 145 5.72 -0.46 12.73
N GLY A 146 6.89 -1.06 12.57
CA GLY A 146 7.85 -1.28 13.66
C GLY A 146 8.00 -2.72 14.12
N GLY A 147 7.52 -3.70 13.35
CA GLY A 147 7.65 -5.14 13.64
C GLY A 147 6.82 -5.62 14.84
N GLU A 148 5.88 -4.82 15.32
CA GLU A 148 4.95 -5.14 16.39
C GLU A 148 3.76 -5.95 15.86
N MET A 149 3.16 -6.77 16.71
CA MET A 149 1.89 -7.42 16.39
C MET A 149 0.81 -6.35 16.24
N LEU A 150 0.16 -6.33 15.10
CA LEU A 150 -0.90 -5.40 14.75
C LEU A 150 -2.16 -6.16 14.35
N PHE A 151 -3.28 -5.48 14.43
CA PHE A 151 -4.55 -5.95 13.87
C PHE A 151 -4.93 -5.10 12.66
N ARG A 152 -5.57 -5.75 11.69
CA ARG A 152 -6.18 -5.10 10.54
C ARG A 152 -7.65 -5.46 10.48
N VAL A 153 -8.52 -4.47 10.50
CA VAL A 153 -9.92 -4.66 10.17
C VAL A 153 -10.18 -4.29 8.72
N ILE A 154 -11.09 -5.03 8.11
CA ILE A 154 -11.58 -4.81 6.75
C ILE A 154 -13.03 -4.33 6.85
N THR A 155 -13.37 -3.32 6.06
CA THR A 155 -14.70 -2.72 6.05
C THR A 155 -15.07 -2.24 4.64
N ASP A 156 -16.30 -1.85 4.42
CA ASP A 156 -16.66 -1.10 3.22
C ASP A 156 -15.81 0.17 3.07
N ALA A 157 -15.45 0.48 1.83
CA ALA A 157 -14.59 1.64 1.55
C ALA A 157 -15.19 2.97 2.04
N GLN A 158 -16.52 3.05 2.17
CA GLN A 158 -17.22 4.24 2.65
C GLN A 158 -17.18 4.38 4.17
N ASP A 159 -17.04 3.28 4.90
CA ASP A 159 -17.13 3.23 6.36
C ASP A 159 -15.79 3.36 7.08
N VAL A 160 -14.68 3.40 6.35
CA VAL A 160 -13.31 3.52 6.91
C VAL A 160 -13.21 4.61 7.96
N PHE A 161 -13.75 5.79 7.69
CA PHE A 161 -13.67 6.92 8.61
C PHE A 161 -14.47 6.68 9.89
N ALA A 162 -15.69 6.12 9.76
CA ALA A 162 -16.54 5.80 10.91
C ALA A 162 -15.91 4.72 11.78
N VAL A 163 -15.42 3.64 11.16
CA VAL A 163 -14.73 2.53 11.85
C VAL A 163 -13.45 3.03 12.55
N SER A 164 -12.67 3.87 11.88
CA SER A 164 -11.46 4.48 12.47
C SER A 164 -11.76 5.29 13.72
N ASN A 165 -12.81 6.11 13.69
CA ASN A 165 -13.22 6.91 14.85
C ASN A 165 -13.69 6.03 16.01
N LEU A 166 -14.53 5.03 15.73
CA LEU A 166 -15.04 4.11 16.76
C LEU A 166 -13.89 3.30 17.41
N LEU A 167 -12.91 2.84 16.64
CA LEU A 167 -11.72 2.18 17.19
C LEU A 167 -10.91 3.13 18.08
N SER A 168 -10.74 4.39 17.67
CA SER A 168 -10.05 5.40 18.47
C SER A 168 -10.81 5.72 19.77
N GLU A 169 -12.14 5.81 19.74
CA GLU A 169 -12.98 6.00 20.92
C GLU A 169 -12.89 4.83 21.91
N LYS A 170 -12.69 3.61 21.41
CA LYS A 170 -12.42 2.42 22.23
C LYS A 170 -10.99 2.39 22.79
N GLY A 171 -10.13 3.34 22.43
CA GLY A 171 -8.77 3.49 22.94
C GLY A 171 -7.67 2.86 22.10
N TYR A 172 -8.02 2.30 20.94
CA TYR A 172 -7.01 1.72 20.03
C TYR A 172 -6.18 2.82 19.35
N LYS A 173 -4.89 2.56 19.25
CA LYS A 173 -3.97 3.45 18.54
C LYS A 173 -3.86 3.05 17.09
N LEU A 174 -4.41 3.88 16.22
CA LEU A 174 -4.38 3.64 14.78
C LEU A 174 -2.98 3.86 14.21
N ARG A 175 -2.56 2.97 13.33
CA ARG A 175 -1.29 3.06 12.57
C ARG A 175 -1.50 3.47 11.13
N ASP A 176 -2.58 2.98 10.51
CA ASP A 176 -2.95 3.33 9.13
C ASP A 176 -4.46 3.20 8.94
N SER A 177 -4.99 3.98 8.03
CA SER A 177 -6.40 3.94 7.62
C SER A 177 -6.48 4.36 6.16
N LYS A 178 -6.93 3.45 5.30
CA LYS A 178 -6.96 3.69 3.86
C LYS A 178 -8.03 2.88 3.15
N THR A 179 -8.37 3.33 1.95
CA THR A 179 -9.16 2.55 0.99
C THR A 179 -8.26 2.00 -0.11
N GLY A 180 -8.58 0.80 -0.61
CA GLY A 180 -7.80 0.17 -1.65
C GLY A 180 -8.52 -1.02 -2.26
N PHE A 181 -7.82 -1.75 -3.10
CA PHE A 181 -8.32 -2.97 -3.71
C PHE A 181 -7.76 -4.18 -2.95
N LEU A 182 -8.67 -5.07 -2.50
CA LEU A 182 -8.32 -6.35 -1.90
C LEU A 182 -8.78 -7.49 -2.83
N PRO A 183 -8.02 -8.60 -2.92
CA PRO A 183 -8.45 -9.77 -3.67
C PRO A 183 -9.77 -10.32 -3.13
N VAL A 184 -10.68 -10.72 -4.03
CA VAL A 184 -11.97 -11.32 -3.66
C VAL A 184 -11.78 -12.80 -3.35
N GLY A 185 -12.21 -13.24 -2.17
CA GLY A 185 -12.25 -14.65 -1.78
C GLY A 185 -10.91 -15.37 -1.99
N ASP A 186 -10.95 -16.54 -2.65
CA ASP A 186 -9.78 -17.40 -2.88
C ASP A 186 -8.92 -16.99 -4.09
N ASN A 187 -9.07 -15.78 -4.61
CA ASN A 187 -8.27 -15.30 -5.76
C ASN A 187 -6.81 -14.95 -5.41
N VAL A 188 -6.38 -15.26 -4.19
CA VAL A 188 -4.98 -15.10 -3.78
C VAL A 188 -4.13 -16.20 -4.40
N VAL A 189 -3.04 -15.81 -5.08
CA VAL A 189 -2.16 -16.73 -5.79
C VAL A 189 -0.72 -16.63 -5.30
N GLU A 190 0.05 -17.71 -5.52
CA GLU A 190 1.50 -17.70 -5.34
C GLU A 190 2.20 -17.53 -6.68
N VAL A 191 3.28 -16.74 -6.70
CA VAL A 191 4.13 -16.65 -7.88
C VAL A 191 4.82 -17.99 -8.11
N PRO A 192 4.79 -18.55 -9.33
CA PRO A 192 5.57 -19.73 -9.65
C PRO A 192 7.05 -19.54 -9.33
N SER A 193 7.71 -20.55 -8.77
CA SER A 193 9.08 -20.45 -8.23
C SER A 193 10.12 -20.03 -9.28
N ASP A 194 9.91 -20.40 -10.53
CA ASP A 194 10.73 -20.00 -11.67
C ASP A 194 10.54 -18.52 -12.07
N HIS A 195 9.47 -17.88 -11.60
CA HIS A 195 9.16 -16.47 -11.85
C HIS A 195 9.40 -15.53 -10.66
N GLU A 196 9.77 -16.04 -9.48
CA GLU A 196 9.96 -15.22 -8.27
C GLU A 196 11.00 -14.09 -8.47
N LYS A 197 12.14 -14.41 -9.09
CA LYS A 197 13.16 -13.39 -9.38
C LYS A 197 12.69 -12.33 -10.36
N LEU A 198 11.87 -12.73 -11.34
CA LEU A 198 11.32 -11.83 -12.35
C LEU A 198 10.24 -10.94 -11.73
N TYR A 199 9.45 -11.49 -10.80
CA TYR A 199 8.50 -10.73 -10.00
C TYR A 199 9.20 -9.65 -9.18
N GLY A 200 10.23 -10.02 -8.39
CA GLY A 200 11.01 -9.06 -7.62
C GLY A 200 11.57 -7.93 -8.47
N LYS A 201 12.15 -8.28 -9.65
CA LYS A 201 12.66 -7.29 -10.60
C LYS A 201 11.58 -6.35 -11.14
N ALA A 202 10.39 -6.86 -11.40
CA ALA A 202 9.28 -6.03 -11.85
C ALA A 202 8.84 -5.05 -10.75
N MET A 203 8.75 -5.50 -9.48
CA MET A 203 8.40 -4.66 -8.34
C MET A 203 9.45 -3.56 -8.11
N GLU A 204 10.74 -3.88 -8.17
CA GLU A 204 11.83 -2.89 -8.09
C GLU A 204 11.70 -1.79 -9.15
N LEU A 205 11.42 -2.18 -10.40
CA LEU A 205 11.25 -1.23 -11.49
C LEU A 205 9.97 -0.39 -11.35
N LEU A 206 8.88 -0.94 -10.79
CA LEU A 206 7.67 -0.17 -10.49
C LEU A 206 7.93 0.85 -9.38
N ASP A 207 8.71 0.50 -8.37
CA ASP A 207 9.09 1.42 -7.29
C ASP A 207 9.92 2.62 -7.79
N GLU A 208 10.64 2.44 -8.90
CA GLU A 208 11.39 3.54 -9.56
C GLU A 208 10.48 4.51 -10.33
N VAL A 209 9.23 4.12 -10.65
CA VAL A 209 8.28 4.97 -11.38
C VAL A 209 7.63 5.95 -10.41
N SER A 210 8.08 7.17 -10.44
CA SER A 210 7.69 8.21 -9.48
C SER A 210 6.19 8.58 -9.53
N GLU A 211 5.52 8.33 -10.64
CA GLU A 211 4.10 8.62 -10.85
C GLU A 211 3.17 7.58 -10.20
N ILE A 212 3.68 6.39 -9.86
CA ILE A 212 2.88 5.34 -9.20
C ILE A 212 2.53 5.79 -7.79
N THR A 213 1.26 5.70 -7.45
CA THR A 213 0.72 6.01 -6.13
C THR A 213 0.43 4.77 -5.30
N ASN A 214 -0.14 3.74 -5.93
CA ASN A 214 -0.46 2.47 -5.27
C ASN A 214 -0.27 1.29 -6.22
N ILE A 215 0.08 0.14 -5.66
CA ILE A 215 0.13 -1.15 -6.35
C ILE A 215 -0.69 -2.13 -5.52
N TYR A 216 -1.73 -2.69 -6.12
CA TYR A 216 -2.54 -3.74 -5.54
C TYR A 216 -2.29 -5.03 -6.31
N THR A 217 -2.19 -6.14 -5.61
CA THR A 217 -1.96 -7.45 -6.21
C THR A 217 -2.68 -8.54 -5.41
N ASN A 218 -3.03 -9.63 -6.09
CA ASN A 218 -3.53 -10.84 -5.46
C ASN A 218 -2.40 -11.84 -5.12
N VAL A 219 -1.15 -11.45 -5.31
CA VAL A 219 0.00 -12.29 -5.00
C VAL A 219 0.23 -12.33 -3.49
N LYS A 220 0.26 -13.56 -2.95
CA LYS A 220 0.63 -13.79 -1.55
C LYS A 220 2.12 -13.61 -1.38
N VAL A 221 2.52 -12.71 -0.48
CA VAL A 221 3.92 -12.58 -0.08
C VAL A 221 4.34 -13.85 0.65
N LYS A 222 5.35 -14.56 0.15
CA LYS A 222 5.92 -15.71 0.87
C LYS A 222 6.67 -15.22 2.10
N ARG A 223 6.39 -15.86 3.20
CA ARG A 223 7.12 -15.71 4.47
C ARG A 223 8.47 -16.40 4.40
#